data_d24c29ec1947f78b32e7ff58ac1a05b9
#
_entry.id   d24c29ec1947f78b32e7ff58ac1a05b9
#
_cell.length_a   1.000
_cell.length_b   1.000
_cell.length_c   1.000
_cell.angle_alpha   90.00
_cell.angle_beta   90.00
_cell.angle_gamma   90.00
#
_symmetry.space_group_name_H-M   'P 1'
#
loop_
_entity.id
_entity.type
_entity.pdbx_description
1 polymer ?
#
loop_
_entity_poly.entity_id
_entity_poly.type
_entity_poly.pdbx_seq_one_letter_code
_entity_poly.pdbx_strand_id
1 'polypeptide(L)'
;MKKISILLITILLFIPLTLIGANSQAIAVTDDKKVEDGIYKIVLAEDQTKSVTIANGSTGNSANVQINKYEGMPYQEFKLVSDGQGYYEIIAVNSEKRLDMCGWGNGTNIEQWSKNPNSESQKWKIQKNEKGNYNIISQRQGLYLTAHNSNLTDGTNIEAFEKNGESGQEFILEKVEKIEEGTYKISLASSPTQCVTVDSIDEKDGANVNIQKYSNKRQQQFEIKYTKQGYVEIISLYSGKRLDVCGWGNGVNIEQWGENITSDSQKWVIKKNANGKYNIISQRGFLYLTAHNSNSADGTNIEGFEKNGGNGQEFILEKVKNEKIVPKKTIEDGIYKISMASHESKSISIASGSTENGANVHLWDFNNCPEQEFNFVYDGNGYYEIIATNSGKRLDVCGWGNGVNIEQWTENKNTDSQKWIVYKNAE
;
A
#
# COMPACT_ATOMS: atom_id res chain seq x y z
N MET A 1 -46.91 -52.95 42.39
CA MET A 1 -45.84 -51.96 42.05
C MET A 1 -46.39 -50.55 42.30
N LYS A 2 -45.91 -49.91 43.38
CA LYS A 2 -46.54 -48.76 44.03
C LYS A 2 -46.16 -47.46 43.32
N LYS A 3 -47.19 -46.69 42.94
CA LYS A 3 -47.05 -45.27 42.49
C LYS A 3 -46.94 -44.39 43.74
N ILE A 4 -45.92 -43.52 43.78
CA ILE A 4 -45.82 -42.52 44.83
C ILE A 4 -46.14 -41.14 44.12
N SER A 5 -47.25 -40.54 44.59
CA SER A 5 -47.66 -39.19 44.22
C SER A 5 -47.06 -38.23 45.23
N ILE A 6 -46.34 -37.22 44.72
CA ILE A 6 -45.86 -36.12 45.55
C ILE A 6 -46.81 -34.93 45.39
N LEU A 7 -47.40 -34.55 46.53
CA LEU A 7 -48.32 -33.41 46.68
C LEU A 7 -47.49 -32.12 46.84
N LEU A 8 -47.62 -31.17 45.90
CA LEU A 8 -46.99 -29.86 46.01
C LEU A 8 -47.99 -28.92 46.75
N ILE A 9 -47.58 -28.44 47.90
CA ILE A 9 -48.36 -27.45 48.68
C ILE A 9 -47.79 -26.05 48.27
N THR A 10 -48.66 -25.26 47.62
CA THR A 10 -48.37 -23.87 47.27
C THR A 10 -48.81 -22.98 48.45
N ILE A 11 -47.87 -22.36 49.15
CA ILE A 11 -48.14 -21.31 50.13
C ILE A 11 -48.17 -19.95 49.45
N LEU A 12 -49.36 -19.35 49.39
CA LEU A 12 -49.55 -17.97 48.93
C LEU A 12 -49.24 -17.02 50.10
N LEU A 13 -48.13 -16.29 50.01
CA LEU A 13 -47.86 -15.15 50.91
C LEU A 13 -48.37 -13.86 50.27
N PHE A 14 -49.39 -13.24 50.84
CA PHE A 14 -49.84 -11.88 50.52
C PHE A 14 -48.89 -10.88 51.21
N ILE A 15 -48.16 -10.09 50.40
CA ILE A 15 -47.44 -8.92 50.86
C ILE A 15 -48.18 -7.68 50.35
N PRO A 16 -48.51 -6.67 51.17
CA PRO A 16 -49.19 -5.47 50.70
C PRO A 16 -48.22 -4.58 49.91
N LEU A 17 -48.68 -4.19 48.70
CA LEU A 17 -47.94 -3.31 47.78
C LEU A 17 -48.07 -1.87 48.28
N THR A 18 -47.03 -1.34 48.91
CA THR A 18 -46.90 0.13 49.11
C THR A 18 -46.32 0.74 47.86
N LEU A 19 -47.07 1.58 47.19
CA LEU A 19 -46.60 2.39 46.05
C LEU A 19 -45.60 3.43 46.55
N ILE A 20 -44.34 3.18 46.36
CA ILE A 20 -43.31 4.22 46.44
C ILE A 20 -43.06 4.65 44.98
N GLY A 21 -43.47 5.88 44.65
CA GLY A 21 -43.15 6.49 43.37
C GLY A 21 -41.64 6.71 43.21
N ALA A 22 -41.00 5.80 42.53
CA ALA A 22 -39.63 5.98 42.08
C ALA A 22 -39.66 6.64 40.71
N ASN A 23 -39.27 7.92 40.64
CA ASN A 23 -38.86 8.57 39.43
C ASN A 23 -37.63 7.79 38.86
N SER A 24 -37.90 6.76 38.05
CA SER A 24 -36.86 6.17 37.23
C SER A 24 -36.54 7.12 36.07
N GLN A 25 -35.64 8.05 36.30
CA GLN A 25 -34.88 8.55 35.18
C GLN A 25 -34.18 7.34 34.57
N ALA A 26 -34.60 6.94 33.38
CA ALA A 26 -33.85 5.99 32.57
C ALA A 26 -32.51 6.67 32.29
N ILE A 27 -31.45 6.20 33.00
CA ILE A 27 -30.09 6.49 32.60
C ILE A 27 -29.95 5.78 31.26
N ALA A 28 -30.00 6.54 30.20
CA ALA A 28 -29.57 6.05 28.89
C ALA A 28 -28.10 5.60 29.07
N VAL A 29 -27.89 4.30 29.14
CA VAL A 29 -26.56 3.72 29.03
C VAL A 29 -26.17 3.98 27.59
N THR A 30 -25.50 5.13 27.36
CA THR A 30 -24.79 5.34 26.10
C THR A 30 -23.71 4.26 26.09
N ASP A 31 -23.83 3.34 25.12
CA ASP A 31 -22.74 2.39 24.82
C ASP A 31 -21.58 3.23 24.26
N ASP A 32 -20.77 3.78 25.16
CA ASP A 32 -19.59 4.59 24.88
C ASP A 32 -18.46 3.67 24.38
N LYS A 33 -18.76 2.89 23.33
CA LYS A 33 -17.77 2.07 22.67
C LYS A 33 -16.73 3.00 22.07
N LYS A 34 -15.56 3.05 22.71
CA LYS A 34 -14.40 3.82 22.27
C LYS A 34 -14.11 3.54 20.80
N VAL A 35 -13.87 4.57 19.99
CA VAL A 35 -13.41 4.41 18.62
C VAL A 35 -12.03 3.78 18.63
N GLU A 36 -11.86 2.69 17.90
CA GLU A 36 -10.56 2.03 17.78
C GLU A 36 -9.55 2.90 17.02
N ASP A 37 -8.28 2.77 17.37
CA ASP A 37 -7.22 3.38 16.57
C ASP A 37 -7.24 2.82 15.14
N GLY A 38 -7.00 3.66 14.16
CA GLY A 38 -7.05 3.24 12.76
C GLY A 38 -7.13 4.40 11.79
N ILE A 39 -7.21 4.08 10.50
CA ILE A 39 -7.43 5.07 9.44
C ILE A 39 -8.92 5.10 9.11
N TYR A 40 -9.46 6.31 9.04
CA TYR A 40 -10.88 6.57 8.79
C TYR A 40 -11.07 7.65 7.76
N LYS A 41 -12.12 7.54 6.95
CA LYS A 41 -12.75 8.70 6.33
C LYS A 41 -13.81 9.24 7.30
N ILE A 42 -13.87 10.55 7.43
CA ILE A 42 -14.82 11.28 8.28
C ILE A 42 -15.83 11.91 7.35
N VAL A 43 -17.03 11.35 7.23
CA VAL A 43 -18.04 11.82 6.29
C VAL A 43 -19.19 12.51 7.04
N LEU A 44 -19.87 13.44 6.39
CA LEU A 44 -21.09 14.05 6.94
C LEU A 44 -22.19 12.99 7.01
N ALA A 45 -22.92 12.96 8.12
CA ALA A 45 -24.00 11.99 8.31
C ALA A 45 -25.17 12.21 7.33
N GLU A 46 -25.41 13.46 6.95
CA GLU A 46 -26.47 13.84 6.02
C GLU A 46 -26.15 13.48 4.56
N ASP A 47 -24.86 13.57 4.17
CA ASP A 47 -24.39 13.19 2.84
C ASP A 47 -23.04 12.45 2.94
N GLN A 48 -23.09 11.12 2.96
CA GLN A 48 -21.91 10.26 3.11
C GLN A 48 -20.98 10.28 1.89
N THR A 49 -21.34 10.95 0.81
CA THR A 49 -20.44 11.21 -0.32
C THR A 49 -19.46 12.35 -0.03
N LYS A 50 -19.72 13.13 1.03
CA LYS A 50 -18.94 14.29 1.43
C LYS A 50 -18.06 13.98 2.65
N SER A 51 -16.80 14.30 2.58
CA SER A 51 -15.84 14.02 3.64
C SER A 51 -15.03 15.23 4.05
N VAL A 52 -14.59 15.22 5.30
CA VAL A 52 -13.54 16.12 5.78
C VAL A 52 -12.29 15.92 4.92
N THR A 53 -11.70 17.02 4.47
CA THR A 53 -10.66 17.04 3.45
C THR A 53 -9.63 18.12 3.76
N ILE A 54 -8.35 17.81 3.66
CA ILE A 54 -7.31 18.86 3.66
C ILE A 54 -7.29 19.54 2.29
N ALA A 55 -7.52 20.85 2.27
CA ALA A 55 -7.62 21.63 1.06
C ALA A 55 -6.41 21.43 0.13
N ASN A 56 -6.70 21.18 -1.14
CA ASN A 56 -5.72 20.97 -2.21
C ASN A 56 -4.69 19.86 -1.94
N GLY A 57 -4.98 18.94 -1.01
CA GLY A 57 -4.02 17.89 -0.62
C GLY A 57 -2.72 18.43 -0.04
N SER A 58 -2.72 19.66 0.48
CA SER A 58 -1.55 20.33 1.02
C SER A 58 -0.89 19.51 2.14
N THR A 59 0.44 19.54 2.20
CA THR A 59 1.22 18.96 3.31
C THR A 59 1.81 20.02 4.23
N GLY A 60 1.52 21.31 3.97
CA GLY A 60 1.98 22.45 4.77
C GLY A 60 1.21 22.62 6.08
N ASN A 61 1.80 23.36 7.05
CA ASN A 61 1.04 23.90 8.17
C ASN A 61 0.04 24.95 7.66
N SER A 62 -1.00 25.21 8.45
CA SER A 62 -2.10 26.14 8.13
C SER A 62 -2.92 25.77 6.90
N ALA A 63 -2.78 24.54 6.37
CA ALA A 63 -3.66 24.12 5.31
C ALA A 63 -5.08 23.94 5.84
N ASN A 64 -6.03 24.56 5.14
CA ASN A 64 -7.42 24.58 5.54
C ASN A 64 -8.06 23.19 5.55
N VAL A 65 -9.03 22.98 6.40
CA VAL A 65 -9.89 21.79 6.43
C VAL A 65 -11.26 22.17 5.90
N GLN A 66 -11.77 21.38 4.98
CA GLN A 66 -13.04 21.66 4.29
C GLN A 66 -13.81 20.38 4.00
N ILE A 67 -15.04 20.50 3.52
CA ILE A 67 -15.83 19.38 3.01
C ILE A 67 -15.63 19.26 1.50
N ASN A 68 -15.34 18.06 1.01
CA ASN A 68 -15.32 17.74 -0.41
C ASN A 68 -15.90 16.35 -0.67
N LYS A 69 -16.27 16.11 -1.90
CA LYS A 69 -16.61 14.75 -2.36
C LYS A 69 -15.45 13.80 -2.06
N TYR A 70 -15.78 12.65 -1.48
CA TYR A 70 -14.77 11.62 -1.15
C TYR A 70 -14.32 10.87 -2.40
N GLU A 71 -13.05 11.04 -2.76
CA GLU A 71 -12.42 10.36 -3.89
C GLU A 71 -11.39 9.28 -3.42
N GLY A 72 -11.26 9.07 -2.10
CA GLY A 72 -10.34 8.08 -1.51
C GLY A 72 -8.89 8.53 -1.45
N MET A 73 -8.63 9.83 -1.59
CA MET A 73 -7.28 10.37 -1.56
C MET A 73 -6.73 10.45 -0.13
N PRO A 74 -5.42 10.28 0.09
CA PRO A 74 -4.83 10.30 1.43
C PRO A 74 -5.08 11.57 2.24
N TYR A 75 -5.34 12.71 1.59
CA TYR A 75 -5.71 13.97 2.23
C TYR A 75 -7.20 14.04 2.65
N GLN A 76 -7.97 12.96 2.42
CA GLN A 76 -9.35 12.75 2.86
C GLN A 76 -9.46 11.62 3.89
N GLU A 77 -8.33 11.10 4.32
CA GLU A 77 -8.23 10.01 5.27
C GLU A 77 -7.44 10.46 6.48
N PHE A 78 -7.89 10.04 7.66
CA PHE A 78 -7.34 10.48 8.92
C PHE A 78 -7.05 9.29 9.82
N LYS A 79 -5.86 9.25 10.38
CA LYS A 79 -5.52 8.31 11.42
C LYS A 79 -6.01 8.85 12.76
N LEU A 80 -6.90 8.11 13.41
CA LEU A 80 -7.34 8.36 14.77
C LEU A 80 -6.41 7.63 15.73
N VAL A 81 -5.83 8.36 16.68
CA VAL A 81 -4.93 7.81 17.71
C VAL A 81 -5.40 8.27 19.07
N SER A 82 -5.83 7.32 19.89
CA SER A 82 -6.26 7.63 21.26
C SER A 82 -5.07 8.00 22.16
N ASP A 83 -5.24 9.03 23.00
CA ASP A 83 -4.29 9.38 24.04
C ASP A 83 -4.45 8.56 25.35
N GLY A 84 -5.45 7.68 25.40
CA GLY A 84 -5.79 6.89 26.59
C GLY A 84 -6.55 7.66 27.68
N GLN A 85 -6.77 8.96 27.52
CA GLN A 85 -7.46 9.84 28.49
C GLN A 85 -8.85 10.28 27.99
N GLY A 86 -9.33 9.70 26.87
CA GLY A 86 -10.63 10.00 26.28
C GLY A 86 -10.58 10.97 25.11
N TYR A 87 -9.41 11.40 24.68
CA TYR A 87 -9.20 12.21 23.51
C TYR A 87 -8.43 11.47 22.43
N TYR A 88 -8.51 11.99 21.22
CA TYR A 88 -7.85 11.49 20.01
C TYR A 88 -7.03 12.60 19.36
N GLU A 89 -5.87 12.24 18.82
CA GLU A 89 -5.24 12.99 17.74
C GLU A 89 -5.91 12.56 16.43
N ILE A 90 -6.35 13.51 15.61
CA ILE A 90 -6.88 13.28 14.25
C ILE A 90 -5.79 13.71 13.27
N ILE A 91 -5.15 12.75 12.62
CA ILE A 91 -3.92 12.94 11.86
C ILE A 91 -4.21 12.72 10.38
N ALA A 92 -4.00 13.74 9.55
CA ALA A 92 -4.12 13.61 8.10
C ALA A 92 -3.06 12.66 7.54
N VAL A 93 -3.49 11.66 6.76
CA VAL A 93 -2.60 10.60 6.24
C VAL A 93 -1.54 11.16 5.29
N ASN A 94 -1.90 12.15 4.46
CA ASN A 94 -0.99 12.72 3.47
C ASN A 94 0.15 13.56 4.06
N SER A 95 0.00 14.08 5.28
CA SER A 95 0.94 15.06 5.85
C SER A 95 1.50 14.68 7.19
N GLU A 96 0.91 13.68 7.87
CA GLU A 96 1.15 13.32 9.26
C GLU A 96 0.90 14.49 10.25
N LYS A 97 0.15 15.52 9.82
CA LYS A 97 -0.23 16.66 10.66
C LYS A 97 -1.59 16.43 11.33
N ARG A 98 -1.81 17.15 12.43
CA ARG A 98 -3.04 17.06 13.24
C ARG A 98 -4.03 18.10 12.81
N LEU A 99 -5.32 17.75 12.87
CA LEU A 99 -6.36 18.75 12.84
C LEU A 99 -6.19 19.66 14.09
N ASP A 100 -6.16 20.95 13.85
CA ASP A 100 -5.85 21.98 14.85
C ASP A 100 -6.89 23.11 14.81
N MET A 101 -7.42 23.46 15.95
CA MET A 101 -8.29 24.61 16.09
C MET A 101 -7.43 25.88 16.23
N CYS A 102 -7.33 26.71 15.18
CA CYS A 102 -6.34 27.77 15.07
C CYS A 102 -6.59 29.02 15.92
N GLY A 103 -7.63 29.05 16.77
CA GLY A 103 -7.96 30.24 17.58
C GLY A 103 -8.91 29.92 18.73
N TRP A 104 -9.77 30.87 19.07
CA TRP A 104 -10.70 30.82 20.18
C TRP A 104 -12.10 31.29 19.75
N GLY A 105 -13.14 30.64 20.26
CA GLY A 105 -14.54 31.04 20.07
C GLY A 105 -15.18 30.46 18.82
N ASN A 106 -16.46 30.76 18.66
CA ASN A 106 -17.29 30.29 17.55
C ASN A 106 -16.79 30.79 16.19
N GLY A 107 -16.84 29.91 15.17
CA GLY A 107 -16.36 30.21 13.83
C GLY A 107 -14.83 30.14 13.67
N THR A 108 -14.13 29.67 14.71
CA THR A 108 -12.69 29.47 14.60
C THR A 108 -12.37 28.39 13.55
N ASN A 109 -11.46 28.74 12.64
CA ASN A 109 -11.06 27.84 11.57
C ASN A 109 -10.37 26.57 12.10
N ILE A 110 -10.58 25.46 11.39
CA ILE A 110 -9.83 24.23 11.56
C ILE A 110 -8.81 24.12 10.44
N GLU A 111 -7.58 23.86 10.82
CA GLU A 111 -6.47 23.68 9.89
C GLU A 111 -5.68 22.43 10.25
N GLN A 112 -4.70 22.05 9.46
CA GLN A 112 -3.71 21.07 9.88
C GLN A 112 -2.45 21.74 10.38
N TRP A 113 -1.85 21.20 11.44
CA TRP A 113 -0.60 21.70 11.98
C TRP A 113 0.34 20.59 12.44
N SER A 114 1.63 20.88 12.47
CA SER A 114 2.64 19.97 13.05
C SER A 114 2.29 19.59 14.48
N LYS A 115 2.63 18.38 14.89
CA LYS A 115 2.35 17.88 16.25
C LYS A 115 2.85 18.82 17.31
N ASN A 116 1.95 19.21 18.21
CA ASN A 116 2.25 19.86 19.48
C ASN A 116 1.64 19.05 20.63
N PRO A 117 2.41 18.21 21.33
CA PRO A 117 1.88 17.26 22.31
C PRO A 117 1.19 17.95 23.50
N ASN A 118 1.51 19.23 23.73
CA ASN A 118 0.98 20.01 24.86
C ASN A 118 -0.25 20.87 24.44
N SER A 119 -0.68 20.80 23.20
CA SER A 119 -1.80 21.63 22.72
C SER A 119 -3.13 20.93 22.85
N GLU A 120 -4.06 21.57 23.54
CA GLU A 120 -5.46 21.14 23.60
C GLU A 120 -6.20 21.32 22.25
N SER A 121 -5.70 22.20 21.37
CA SER A 121 -6.30 22.47 20.06
C SER A 121 -6.17 21.29 19.07
N GLN A 122 -5.25 20.34 19.34
CA GLN A 122 -5.02 19.16 18.52
C GLN A 122 -5.63 17.89 19.12
N LYS A 123 -6.38 18.03 20.20
CA LYS A 123 -7.02 16.91 20.89
C LYS A 123 -8.55 17.00 20.74
N TRP A 124 -9.14 15.88 20.40
CA TRP A 124 -10.53 15.80 20.04
C TRP A 124 -11.24 14.68 20.79
N LYS A 125 -12.36 14.98 21.44
CA LYS A 125 -13.27 13.95 21.96
C LYS A 125 -14.19 13.51 20.84
N ILE A 126 -14.31 12.19 20.62
CA ILE A 126 -15.21 11.61 19.63
C ILE A 126 -16.33 10.90 20.39
N GLN A 127 -17.55 11.37 20.23
CA GLN A 127 -18.71 10.93 21.01
C GLN A 127 -19.91 10.63 20.11
N LYS A 128 -20.56 9.47 20.31
CA LYS A 128 -21.82 9.16 19.64
C LYS A 128 -22.95 10.03 20.20
N ASN A 129 -23.80 10.52 19.31
CA ASN A 129 -25.05 11.15 19.66
C ASN A 129 -26.20 10.11 19.71
N GLU A 130 -27.41 10.56 20.07
CA GLU A 130 -28.60 9.70 20.17
C GLU A 130 -29.03 9.05 18.83
N LYS A 131 -28.64 9.65 17.68
CA LYS A 131 -28.88 9.09 16.34
C LYS A 131 -27.85 8.03 15.93
N GLY A 132 -26.81 7.81 16.77
CA GLY A 132 -25.71 6.92 16.45
C GLY A 132 -24.60 7.53 15.60
N ASN A 133 -24.72 8.81 15.21
CA ASN A 133 -23.69 9.58 14.54
C ASN A 133 -22.63 10.07 15.54
N TYR A 134 -21.50 10.54 15.05
CA TYR A 134 -20.42 11.06 15.88
C TYR A 134 -20.40 12.59 15.88
N ASN A 135 -20.25 13.16 17.09
CA ASN A 135 -19.78 14.54 17.26
C ASN A 135 -18.27 14.49 17.57
N ILE A 136 -17.53 15.42 16.99
CA ILE A 136 -16.10 15.58 17.17
C ILE A 136 -15.87 16.91 17.87
N ILE A 137 -15.35 16.87 19.10
CA ILE A 137 -15.39 18.00 20.03
C ILE A 137 -13.94 18.33 20.43
N SER A 138 -13.51 19.57 20.22
CA SER A 138 -12.16 20.01 20.62
C SER A 138 -12.01 20.02 22.14
N GLN A 139 -10.87 19.56 22.65
CA GLN A 139 -10.52 19.72 24.06
C GLN A 139 -10.43 21.21 24.42
N ARG A 140 -9.94 22.03 23.49
CA ARG A 140 -9.93 23.48 23.64
C ARG A 140 -11.38 23.99 23.54
N GLN A 141 -11.91 24.56 24.61
CA GLN A 141 -13.25 25.18 24.74
C GLN A 141 -14.47 24.26 24.53
N GLY A 142 -14.32 22.97 24.21
CA GLY A 142 -15.46 22.09 24.00
C GLY A 142 -16.31 22.42 22.76
N LEU A 143 -15.72 23.07 21.75
CA LEU A 143 -16.39 23.42 20.50
C LEU A 143 -16.42 22.21 19.55
N TYR A 144 -17.49 22.14 18.77
CA TYR A 144 -17.78 21.03 17.85
C TYR A 144 -17.17 21.30 16.48
N LEU A 145 -16.55 20.28 15.90
CA LEU A 145 -16.18 20.27 14.48
C LEU A 145 -17.46 20.46 13.66
N THR A 146 -17.51 21.46 12.80
CA THR A 146 -18.73 21.91 12.14
C THR A 146 -18.47 22.25 10.68
N ALA A 147 -19.27 21.68 9.77
CA ALA A 147 -19.35 22.19 8.41
C ALA A 147 -20.11 23.54 8.45
N HIS A 148 -19.48 24.61 7.97
CA HIS A 148 -20.00 25.97 8.06
C HIS A 148 -21.44 26.08 7.52
N ASN A 149 -22.36 26.57 8.37
CA ASN A 149 -23.79 26.68 8.06
C ASN A 149 -24.44 25.36 7.59
N SER A 150 -23.92 24.20 8.01
CA SER A 150 -24.39 22.87 7.55
C SER A 150 -24.43 22.74 6.01
N ASN A 151 -23.57 23.48 5.31
CA ASN A 151 -23.49 23.44 3.86
C ASN A 151 -22.76 22.19 3.37
N LEU A 152 -23.32 21.52 2.36
CA LEU A 152 -22.82 20.26 1.80
C LEU A 152 -22.03 20.44 0.50
N THR A 153 -21.81 21.68 0.03
CA THR A 153 -21.08 21.94 -1.21
C THR A 153 -19.59 21.70 -1.04
N ASP A 154 -18.93 21.26 -2.12
CA ASP A 154 -17.48 21.13 -2.14
C ASP A 154 -16.79 22.47 -1.84
N GLY A 155 -15.77 22.44 -0.99
CA GLY A 155 -15.08 23.63 -0.52
C GLY A 155 -15.67 24.27 0.74
N THR A 156 -16.80 23.76 1.26
CA THR A 156 -17.37 24.27 2.51
C THR A 156 -16.36 24.16 3.65
N ASN A 157 -16.11 25.28 4.32
CA ASN A 157 -15.15 25.35 5.42
C ASN A 157 -15.56 24.46 6.61
N ILE A 158 -14.58 23.88 7.28
CA ILE A 158 -14.73 23.26 8.59
C ILE A 158 -14.25 24.24 9.66
N GLU A 159 -15.11 24.49 10.63
CA GLU A 159 -14.86 25.40 11.75
C GLU A 159 -15.16 24.74 13.09
N ALA A 160 -14.73 25.37 14.17
CA ALA A 160 -15.14 25.02 15.53
C ALA A 160 -16.31 25.91 15.93
N PHE A 161 -17.42 25.31 16.35
CA PHE A 161 -18.63 26.05 16.73
C PHE A 161 -19.29 25.44 17.97
N GLU A 162 -20.03 26.23 18.73
CA GLU A 162 -20.82 25.69 19.83
C GLU A 162 -21.83 24.65 19.36
N LYS A 163 -22.29 23.80 20.26
CA LYS A 163 -23.33 22.81 19.92
C LYS A 163 -24.60 23.51 19.45
N ASN A 164 -24.97 23.30 18.21
CA ASN A 164 -26.19 23.90 17.62
C ASN A 164 -27.27 22.86 17.25
N GLY A 165 -26.93 21.55 17.28
CA GLY A 165 -27.87 20.48 16.94
C GLY A 165 -28.13 20.30 15.45
N GLU A 166 -27.40 21.01 14.59
CA GLU A 166 -27.52 20.90 13.13
C GLU A 166 -26.71 19.75 12.55
N SER A 167 -27.05 19.33 11.34
CA SER A 167 -26.44 18.20 10.63
C SER A 167 -24.96 18.40 10.30
N GLY A 168 -24.51 19.65 10.16
CA GLY A 168 -23.09 19.98 9.94
C GLY A 168 -22.15 19.59 11.08
N GLN A 169 -22.70 19.17 12.24
CA GLN A 169 -21.92 18.67 13.38
C GLN A 169 -22.01 17.15 13.55
N GLU A 170 -22.67 16.46 12.64
CA GLU A 170 -22.90 15.02 12.71
C GLU A 170 -22.06 14.28 11.66
N PHE A 171 -21.21 13.37 12.10
CA PHE A 171 -20.30 12.62 11.25
C PHE A 171 -20.49 11.13 11.37
N ILE A 172 -20.13 10.41 10.32
CA ILE A 172 -19.92 8.96 10.32
C ILE A 172 -18.43 8.69 10.16
N LEU A 173 -17.90 7.80 10.94
CA LEU A 173 -16.52 7.34 10.86
C LEU A 173 -16.50 5.99 10.15
N GLU A 174 -15.98 5.94 8.94
CA GLU A 174 -15.82 4.69 8.21
C GLU A 174 -14.36 4.29 8.14
N LYS A 175 -14.05 3.11 8.69
CA LYS A 175 -12.69 2.58 8.70
C LYS A 175 -12.22 2.31 7.28
N VAL A 176 -11.02 2.77 6.95
CA VAL A 176 -10.39 2.56 5.65
C VAL A 176 -9.45 1.36 5.75
N GLU A 177 -9.74 0.34 4.96
CA GLU A 177 -8.86 -0.80 4.81
C GLU A 177 -7.81 -0.49 3.74
N LYS A 178 -6.55 -0.62 4.12
CA LYS A 178 -5.41 -0.49 3.19
C LYS A 178 -5.02 -1.88 2.67
N ILE A 179 -4.55 -1.92 1.43
CA ILE A 179 -3.95 -3.13 0.87
C ILE A 179 -2.60 -3.33 1.55
N GLU A 180 -2.29 -4.56 1.91
CA GLU A 180 -0.96 -4.89 2.42
C GLU A 180 0.12 -4.63 1.37
N GLU A 181 1.27 -4.13 1.79
CA GLU A 181 2.44 -4.06 0.90
C GLU A 181 2.89 -5.46 0.47
N GLY A 182 3.49 -5.54 -0.69
CA GLY A 182 3.99 -6.80 -1.24
C GLY A 182 3.84 -6.90 -2.75
N THR A 183 4.15 -8.07 -3.29
CA THR A 183 4.08 -8.33 -4.73
C THR A 183 2.70 -8.85 -5.14
N TYR A 184 2.18 -8.29 -6.22
CA TYR A 184 0.85 -8.60 -6.73
C TYR A 184 0.86 -8.85 -8.24
N LYS A 185 -0.01 -9.74 -8.67
CA LYS A 185 -0.56 -9.79 -10.01
C LYS A 185 -1.79 -8.88 -10.04
N ILE A 186 -1.89 -8.02 -11.04
CA ILE A 186 -3.01 -7.10 -11.24
C ILE A 186 -3.77 -7.57 -12.48
N SER A 187 -4.91 -8.24 -12.30
CA SER A 187 -5.70 -8.81 -13.38
C SER A 187 -6.96 -7.99 -13.64
N LEU A 188 -7.45 -7.99 -14.91
CA LEU A 188 -8.76 -7.46 -15.20
C LEU A 188 -9.84 -8.27 -14.48
N ALA A 189 -10.78 -7.61 -13.82
CA ALA A 189 -11.86 -8.29 -13.12
C ALA A 189 -12.81 -9.04 -14.07
N SER A 190 -12.98 -8.52 -15.28
CA SER A 190 -13.79 -9.15 -16.37
C SER A 190 -13.11 -10.34 -17.03
N SER A 191 -11.78 -10.46 -16.89
CA SER A 191 -10.99 -11.56 -17.48
C SER A 191 -9.77 -11.87 -16.58
N PRO A 192 -9.92 -12.67 -15.51
CA PRO A 192 -8.87 -12.85 -14.49
C PRO A 192 -7.61 -13.57 -14.99
N THR A 193 -7.65 -14.16 -16.17
CA THR A 193 -6.46 -14.73 -16.82
C THR A 193 -5.61 -13.68 -17.52
N GLN A 194 -6.13 -12.49 -17.70
CA GLN A 194 -5.48 -11.34 -18.34
C GLN A 194 -5.02 -10.34 -17.30
N CYS A 195 -3.78 -9.89 -17.40
CA CYS A 195 -3.19 -9.02 -16.38
C CYS A 195 -2.40 -7.87 -16.99
N VAL A 196 -2.24 -6.85 -16.20
CA VAL A 196 -1.34 -5.71 -16.47
C VAL A 196 0.07 -6.24 -16.68
N THR A 197 0.72 -5.83 -17.75
CA THR A 197 2.04 -6.30 -18.17
C THR A 197 2.87 -5.13 -18.67
N VAL A 198 4.11 -5.03 -18.24
CA VAL A 198 5.08 -4.13 -18.89
C VAL A 198 5.55 -4.80 -20.18
N ASP A 199 5.25 -4.19 -21.30
CA ASP A 199 5.55 -4.73 -22.64
C ASP A 199 6.97 -4.37 -23.07
N SER A 200 7.95 -4.92 -22.38
CA SER A 200 9.36 -4.73 -22.73
C SER A 200 10.22 -5.84 -22.16
N ILE A 201 11.19 -6.25 -22.95
CA ILE A 201 12.36 -7.02 -22.51
C ILE A 201 13.52 -6.10 -22.13
N ASP A 202 13.38 -4.80 -22.42
CA ASP A 202 14.33 -3.76 -22.09
C ASP A 202 13.85 -3.00 -20.85
N GLU A 203 14.74 -2.74 -19.90
CA GLU A 203 14.44 -1.96 -18.69
C GLU A 203 14.41 -0.46 -18.95
N LYS A 204 14.01 -0.02 -20.16
CA LYS A 204 14.02 1.39 -20.54
C LYS A 204 12.84 2.16 -19.96
N ASP A 205 13.04 3.47 -19.74
CA ASP A 205 11.95 4.40 -19.50
C ASP A 205 11.05 4.50 -20.73
N GLY A 206 9.76 4.72 -20.51
CA GLY A 206 8.77 4.82 -21.58
C GLY A 206 8.30 3.47 -22.14
N ALA A 207 8.67 2.34 -21.54
CA ALA A 207 8.14 1.05 -21.99
C ALA A 207 6.63 0.96 -21.69
N ASN A 208 5.88 0.56 -22.69
CA ASN A 208 4.42 0.52 -22.64
C ASN A 208 3.88 -0.48 -21.62
N VAL A 209 2.70 -0.21 -21.12
CA VAL A 209 1.94 -1.12 -20.26
C VAL A 209 0.67 -1.56 -20.99
N ASN A 210 0.45 -2.85 -21.06
CA ASN A 210 -0.70 -3.43 -21.76
C ASN A 210 -1.30 -4.62 -20.98
N ILE A 211 -2.36 -5.20 -21.52
CA ILE A 211 -2.97 -6.43 -21.02
C ILE A 211 -2.38 -7.62 -21.77
N GLN A 212 -1.96 -8.65 -21.03
CA GLN A 212 -1.53 -9.92 -21.63
C GLN A 212 -1.98 -11.10 -20.76
N LYS A 213 -2.09 -12.27 -21.38
CA LYS A 213 -2.33 -13.51 -20.65
C LYS A 213 -1.23 -13.73 -19.60
N TYR A 214 -1.66 -14.04 -18.38
CA TYR A 214 -0.73 -14.30 -17.28
C TYR A 214 0.12 -15.54 -17.56
N SER A 215 1.42 -15.41 -17.49
CA SER A 215 2.42 -16.46 -17.70
C SER A 215 3.50 -16.51 -16.63
N ASN A 216 3.22 -15.90 -15.46
CA ASN A 216 4.11 -15.84 -14.30
C ASN A 216 5.47 -15.13 -14.57
N LYS A 217 5.51 -14.24 -15.55
CA LYS A 217 6.71 -13.44 -15.83
C LYS A 217 6.84 -12.27 -14.87
N ARG A 218 8.07 -11.83 -14.59
CA ARG A 218 8.33 -10.69 -13.70
C ARG A 218 7.74 -9.37 -14.22
N GLN A 219 7.55 -9.23 -15.53
CA GLN A 219 6.86 -8.11 -16.18
C GLN A 219 5.36 -8.03 -15.83
N GLN A 220 4.79 -9.09 -15.24
CA GLN A 220 3.40 -9.23 -14.84
C GLN A 220 3.20 -9.17 -13.34
N GLN A 221 4.25 -8.85 -12.60
CA GLN A 221 4.27 -8.80 -11.15
C GLN A 221 4.74 -7.43 -10.69
N PHE A 222 4.03 -6.87 -9.74
CA PHE A 222 4.27 -5.51 -9.28
C PHE A 222 4.36 -5.47 -7.76
N GLU A 223 5.39 -4.81 -7.24
CA GLU A 223 5.46 -4.47 -5.83
C GLU A 223 4.54 -3.28 -5.56
N ILE A 224 3.66 -3.43 -4.59
CA ILE A 224 2.83 -2.35 -4.04
C ILE A 224 3.50 -1.85 -2.78
N LYS A 225 3.83 -0.56 -2.74
CA LYS A 225 4.52 0.08 -1.64
C LYS A 225 3.91 1.46 -1.35
N TYR A 226 3.76 1.79 -0.06
CA TYR A 226 3.24 3.09 0.33
C TYR A 226 4.32 4.15 0.40
N THR A 227 4.05 5.32 -0.15
CA THR A 227 4.82 6.53 0.10
C THR A 227 4.54 7.06 1.50
N LYS A 228 5.41 7.94 2.01
CA LYS A 228 5.16 8.66 3.27
C LYS A 228 3.86 9.49 3.26
N GLN A 229 3.38 9.86 2.08
CA GLN A 229 2.13 10.61 1.88
C GLN A 229 0.90 9.71 1.77
N GLY A 230 1.02 8.39 1.99
CA GLY A 230 -0.09 7.44 1.94
C GLY A 230 -0.57 7.06 0.55
N TYR A 231 0.10 7.51 -0.52
CA TYR A 231 -0.10 7.01 -1.87
C TYR A 231 0.61 5.67 -2.08
N VAL A 232 0.23 4.97 -3.12
CA VAL A 232 0.85 3.73 -3.56
C VAL A 232 1.77 4.01 -4.74
N GLU A 233 2.97 3.45 -4.71
CA GLU A 233 3.80 3.20 -5.88
C GLU A 233 3.54 1.79 -6.36
N ILE A 234 3.38 1.60 -7.68
CA ILE A 234 3.22 0.31 -8.33
C ILE A 234 4.49 0.06 -9.13
N ILE A 235 5.34 -0.83 -8.62
CA ILE A 235 6.71 -1.00 -9.08
C ILE A 235 6.82 -2.32 -9.82
N SER A 236 7.25 -2.28 -11.09
CA SER A 236 7.51 -3.49 -11.87
C SER A 236 8.61 -4.34 -11.20
N LEU A 237 8.31 -5.59 -10.92
CA LEU A 237 9.30 -6.51 -10.33
C LEU A 237 10.43 -6.84 -11.33
N TYR A 238 10.20 -6.64 -12.63
CA TYR A 238 11.18 -6.87 -13.69
C TYR A 238 12.24 -5.78 -13.72
N SER A 239 11.82 -4.51 -13.79
CA SER A 239 12.71 -3.38 -14.03
C SER A 239 13.00 -2.51 -12.80
N GLY A 240 12.24 -2.69 -11.70
CA GLY A 240 12.28 -1.79 -10.55
C GLY A 240 11.67 -0.40 -10.81
N LYS A 241 11.11 -0.18 -12.00
CA LYS A 241 10.49 1.11 -12.39
C LYS A 241 9.01 1.17 -11.98
N ARG A 242 8.50 2.40 -11.88
CA ARG A 242 7.13 2.69 -11.47
C ARG A 242 6.19 2.77 -12.67
N LEU A 243 4.94 2.35 -12.49
CA LEU A 243 3.89 2.73 -13.43
C LEU A 243 3.70 4.24 -13.39
N ASP A 244 3.73 4.87 -14.55
CA ASP A 244 3.72 6.32 -14.74
C ASP A 244 2.64 6.74 -15.73
N VAL A 245 1.94 7.82 -15.42
CA VAL A 245 0.95 8.44 -16.32
C VAL A 245 1.64 9.45 -17.23
N CYS A 246 1.80 9.10 -18.52
CA CYS A 246 2.51 9.91 -19.53
C CYS A 246 1.71 11.11 -20.04
N GLY A 247 1.25 12.00 -19.15
CA GLY A 247 0.53 13.21 -19.62
C GLY A 247 -0.71 13.54 -18.79
N TRP A 248 -1.68 14.22 -19.42
CA TRP A 248 -2.91 14.71 -18.80
C TRP A 248 -4.13 14.41 -19.67
N GLY A 249 -5.27 14.16 -19.02
CA GLY A 249 -6.55 13.94 -19.68
C GLY A 249 -6.80 12.49 -20.09
N ASN A 250 -7.95 12.25 -20.73
CA ASN A 250 -8.41 10.92 -21.10
C ASN A 250 -7.58 10.30 -22.23
N GLY A 251 -7.31 9.00 -22.12
CA GLY A 251 -6.57 8.24 -23.12
C GLY A 251 -5.05 8.42 -23.05
N VAL A 252 -4.53 9.06 -22.01
CA VAL A 252 -3.07 9.17 -21.83
C VAL A 252 -2.46 7.81 -21.56
N ASN A 253 -1.29 7.56 -22.12
CA ASN A 253 -0.64 6.28 -21.96
C ASN A 253 -0.16 6.03 -20.53
N ILE A 254 -0.16 4.77 -20.11
CA ILE A 254 0.55 4.30 -18.93
C ILE A 254 1.80 3.58 -19.39
N GLU A 255 2.91 3.97 -18.81
CA GLU A 255 4.23 3.41 -19.13
C GLU A 255 5.01 3.10 -17.84
N GLN A 256 6.15 2.47 -17.94
CA GLN A 256 7.08 2.40 -16.82
C GLN A 256 8.10 3.53 -16.90
N TRP A 257 8.46 4.12 -15.76
CA TRP A 257 9.49 5.15 -15.67
C TRP A 257 10.35 5.02 -14.43
N GLY A 258 11.58 5.51 -14.49
CA GLY A 258 12.45 5.60 -13.33
C GLY A 258 11.81 6.37 -12.18
N GLU A 259 12.23 6.11 -10.95
CA GLU A 259 11.67 6.74 -9.75
C GLU A 259 11.76 8.27 -9.81
N ASN A 260 10.63 8.94 -9.60
CA ASN A 260 10.54 10.36 -9.36
C ASN A 260 9.65 10.63 -8.14
N ILE A 261 10.27 10.78 -6.97
CA ILE A 261 9.57 10.95 -5.69
C ILE A 261 8.70 12.21 -5.62
N THR A 262 8.95 13.21 -6.48
CA THR A 262 8.19 14.46 -6.53
C THR A 262 7.03 14.42 -7.53
N SER A 263 7.03 13.46 -8.46
CA SER A 263 5.98 13.34 -9.47
C SER A 263 4.67 12.81 -8.89
N ASP A 264 3.56 13.38 -9.32
CA ASP A 264 2.20 12.89 -9.08
C ASP A 264 1.82 11.75 -10.03
N SER A 265 2.52 11.60 -11.17
CA SER A 265 2.25 10.59 -12.19
C SER A 265 2.52 9.16 -11.75
N GLN A 266 3.39 8.99 -10.75
CA GLN A 266 3.79 7.69 -10.21
C GLN A 266 3.10 7.34 -8.89
N LYS A 267 2.18 8.21 -8.43
CA LYS A 267 1.44 8.05 -7.19
C LYS A 267 0.01 7.61 -7.46
N TRP A 268 -0.38 6.53 -6.83
CA TRP A 268 -1.65 5.87 -7.05
C TRP A 268 -2.44 5.72 -5.75
N VAL A 269 -3.73 5.61 -5.88
CA VAL A 269 -4.64 5.13 -4.83
C VAL A 269 -5.28 3.84 -5.33
N ILE A 270 -5.32 2.83 -4.49
CA ILE A 270 -6.00 1.57 -4.80
C ILE A 270 -7.21 1.46 -3.89
N LYS A 271 -8.41 1.47 -4.47
CA LYS A 271 -9.68 1.54 -3.76
C LYS A 271 -10.56 0.35 -4.10
N LYS A 272 -11.03 -0.36 -3.06
CA LYS A 272 -12.00 -1.43 -3.23
C LYS A 272 -13.38 -0.84 -3.49
N ASN A 273 -14.06 -1.28 -4.54
CA ASN A 273 -15.42 -0.87 -4.86
C ASN A 273 -16.46 -1.77 -4.16
N ALA A 274 -17.74 -1.43 -4.30
CA ALA A 274 -18.85 -2.17 -3.68
C ALA A 274 -18.92 -3.65 -4.13
N ASN A 275 -18.38 -3.98 -5.31
CA ASN A 275 -18.35 -5.34 -5.85
C ASN A 275 -17.13 -6.15 -5.37
N GLY A 276 -16.32 -5.59 -4.47
CA GLY A 276 -15.11 -6.22 -3.96
C GLY A 276 -13.94 -6.21 -4.93
N LYS A 277 -14.04 -5.49 -6.07
CA LYS A 277 -12.98 -5.28 -7.05
C LYS A 277 -12.21 -3.99 -6.73
N TYR A 278 -11.09 -3.78 -7.40
CA TYR A 278 -10.25 -2.61 -7.15
C TYR A 278 -10.26 -1.65 -8.32
N ASN A 279 -10.36 -0.38 -8.01
CA ASN A 279 -10.00 0.70 -8.92
C ASN A 279 -8.62 1.21 -8.53
N ILE A 280 -7.80 1.52 -9.52
CA ILE A 280 -6.45 2.05 -9.36
C ILE A 280 -6.47 3.46 -9.96
N ILE A 281 -6.25 4.48 -9.12
CA ILE A 281 -6.50 5.87 -9.46
C ILE A 281 -5.19 6.65 -9.31
N SER A 282 -4.76 7.34 -10.34
CA SER A 282 -3.57 8.19 -10.30
C SER A 282 -3.85 9.47 -9.51
N GLN A 283 -2.85 9.96 -8.76
CA GLN A 283 -2.88 11.31 -8.21
C GLN A 283 -2.92 12.36 -9.32
N ARG A 284 -2.25 12.10 -10.45
CA ARG A 284 -2.28 12.96 -11.62
C ARG A 284 -3.65 12.91 -12.29
N GLY A 285 -4.39 14.00 -12.21
CA GLY A 285 -5.68 14.19 -12.87
C GLY A 285 -6.78 13.24 -12.41
N PHE A 286 -6.60 12.48 -11.31
CA PHE A 286 -7.56 11.48 -10.81
C PHE A 286 -7.98 10.45 -11.85
N LEU A 287 -7.07 10.13 -12.78
CA LEU A 287 -7.32 9.18 -13.87
C LEU A 287 -7.29 7.73 -13.32
N TYR A 288 -8.24 6.96 -13.78
CA TYR A 288 -8.35 5.53 -13.48
C TYR A 288 -7.46 4.74 -14.44
N LEU A 289 -6.70 3.81 -13.91
CA LEU A 289 -6.03 2.78 -14.72
C LEU A 289 -7.10 2.05 -15.51
N THR A 290 -7.00 2.02 -16.85
CA THR A 290 -8.08 1.58 -17.72
C THR A 290 -7.53 0.73 -18.87
N ALA A 291 -8.09 -0.48 -19.06
CA ALA A 291 -7.88 -1.21 -20.29
C ALA A 291 -8.68 -0.53 -21.41
N HIS A 292 -8.00 -0.13 -22.48
CA HIS A 292 -8.60 0.61 -23.59
C HIS A 292 -9.88 -0.05 -24.12
N ASN A 293 -10.96 0.73 -24.20
CA ASN A 293 -12.29 0.26 -24.59
C ASN A 293 -12.83 -0.95 -23.80
N SER A 294 -12.36 -1.16 -22.57
CA SER A 294 -12.67 -2.35 -21.76
C SER A 294 -12.32 -3.68 -22.45
N ASN A 295 -11.40 -3.67 -23.41
CA ASN A 295 -10.95 -4.84 -24.12
C ASN A 295 -10.00 -5.68 -23.24
N SER A 296 -10.10 -7.01 -23.34
CA SER A 296 -9.26 -7.95 -22.60
C SER A 296 -8.31 -8.78 -23.48
N ALA A 297 -8.20 -8.47 -24.78
CA ALA A 297 -7.30 -9.18 -25.67
C ALA A 297 -5.82 -8.87 -25.34
N ASP A 298 -4.94 -9.81 -25.65
CA ASP A 298 -3.49 -9.59 -25.55
C ASP A 298 -3.07 -8.37 -26.36
N GLY A 299 -2.22 -7.53 -25.79
CA GLY A 299 -1.75 -6.29 -26.39
C GLY A 299 -2.69 -5.09 -26.21
N THR A 300 -3.85 -5.26 -25.55
CA THR A 300 -4.72 -4.12 -25.23
C THR A 300 -3.98 -3.10 -24.38
N ASN A 301 -3.92 -1.85 -24.84
CA ASN A 301 -3.24 -0.79 -24.14
C ASN A 301 -3.86 -0.50 -22.77
N ILE A 302 -3.03 -0.16 -21.80
CA ILE A 302 -3.45 0.44 -20.53
C ILE A 302 -3.27 1.94 -20.62
N GLU A 303 -4.32 2.66 -20.28
CA GLU A 303 -4.40 4.13 -20.35
C GLU A 303 -4.93 4.73 -19.06
N GLY A 304 -4.70 6.03 -18.85
CA GLY A 304 -5.36 6.82 -17.84
C GLY A 304 -6.66 7.40 -18.42
N PHE A 305 -7.78 7.14 -17.76
CA PHE A 305 -9.09 7.65 -18.20
C PHE A 305 -9.94 8.10 -17.02
N GLU A 306 -10.82 9.08 -17.21
CA GLU A 306 -11.79 9.45 -16.17
C GLU A 306 -12.66 8.26 -15.77
N LYS A 307 -13.29 8.34 -14.60
CA LYS A 307 -14.21 7.29 -14.14
C LYS A 307 -15.37 7.15 -15.13
N ASN A 308 -15.48 5.99 -15.75
CA ASN A 308 -16.52 5.70 -16.74
C ASN A 308 -17.44 4.53 -16.32
N GLY A 309 -17.12 3.83 -15.23
CA GLY A 309 -17.89 2.66 -14.75
C GLY A 309 -17.76 1.42 -15.62
N GLY A 310 -16.86 1.43 -16.60
CA GLY A 310 -16.61 0.28 -17.47
C GLY A 310 -15.77 -0.82 -16.81
N ASN A 311 -15.92 -2.04 -17.29
CA ASN A 311 -15.20 -3.21 -16.78
C ASN A 311 -13.67 -3.12 -16.95
N GLY A 312 -13.19 -2.25 -17.84
CA GLY A 312 -11.75 -1.99 -18.05
C GLY A 312 -11.09 -1.24 -16.90
N GLN A 313 -11.87 -0.71 -15.95
CA GLN A 313 -11.39 0.00 -14.77
C GLN A 313 -11.46 -0.83 -13.49
N GLU A 314 -11.89 -2.07 -13.58
CA GLU A 314 -12.01 -2.96 -12.42
C GLU A 314 -10.95 -4.06 -12.46
N PHE A 315 -10.20 -4.17 -11.36
CA PHE A 315 -9.09 -5.12 -11.24
C PHE A 315 -9.26 -6.06 -10.05
N ILE A 316 -8.60 -7.21 -10.15
CA ILE A 316 -8.35 -8.14 -9.05
C ILE A 316 -6.87 -8.04 -8.71
N LEU A 317 -6.55 -7.86 -7.44
CA LEU A 317 -5.20 -7.91 -6.93
C LEU A 317 -5.00 -9.25 -6.21
N GLU A 318 -4.15 -10.09 -6.78
CA GLU A 318 -3.77 -11.35 -6.18
C GLU A 318 -2.34 -11.25 -5.68
N LYS A 319 -2.16 -11.39 -4.35
CA LYS A 319 -0.83 -11.39 -3.76
C LYS A 319 -0.05 -12.56 -4.34
N VAL A 320 0.98 -12.26 -5.07
CA VAL A 320 1.92 -13.28 -5.51
C VAL A 320 2.65 -13.70 -4.24
N LYS A 321 2.44 -14.94 -3.84
CA LYS A 321 3.34 -15.49 -2.85
C LYS A 321 4.72 -15.40 -3.49
N ASN A 322 5.49 -14.41 -3.06
CA ASN A 322 6.92 -14.54 -3.12
C ASN A 322 7.23 -15.69 -2.12
N GLU A 323 6.92 -16.90 -2.51
CA GLU A 323 7.87 -17.91 -2.20
C GLU A 323 9.15 -17.26 -2.79
N LYS A 324 10.06 -16.75 -1.94
CA LYS A 324 11.46 -16.87 -2.30
C LYS A 324 11.51 -18.30 -2.80
N ILE A 325 11.52 -18.46 -4.12
CA ILE A 325 12.04 -19.66 -4.69
C ILE A 325 13.48 -19.54 -4.20
N VAL A 326 13.71 -20.06 -2.98
CA VAL A 326 15.05 -20.38 -2.56
C VAL A 326 15.41 -21.40 -3.63
N PRO A 327 16.23 -21.04 -4.65
CA PRO A 327 16.49 -21.94 -5.74
C PRO A 327 17.04 -23.18 -5.05
N LYS A 328 16.32 -24.30 -5.20
CA LYS A 328 16.72 -25.55 -4.60
C LYS A 328 18.15 -25.77 -5.03
N LYS A 329 19.00 -26.19 -4.09
CA LYS A 329 20.36 -26.62 -4.42
C LYS A 329 20.32 -27.53 -5.67
N THR A 330 20.87 -27.06 -6.77
CA THR A 330 20.75 -27.72 -8.09
C THR A 330 21.95 -28.56 -8.42
N ILE A 331 23.11 -28.20 -7.85
CA ILE A 331 24.35 -28.96 -7.94
C ILE A 331 24.97 -29.10 -6.53
N GLU A 332 25.70 -30.13 -6.29
CA GLU A 332 26.43 -30.31 -5.03
C GLU A 332 27.56 -29.29 -4.91
N ASP A 333 27.97 -28.98 -3.67
CA ASP A 333 29.14 -28.15 -3.44
C ASP A 333 30.38 -28.91 -3.93
N GLY A 334 31.31 -28.20 -4.55
CA GLY A 334 32.49 -28.84 -5.10
C GLY A 334 33.20 -28.02 -6.17
N ILE A 335 34.29 -28.56 -6.67
CA ILE A 335 35.10 -27.93 -7.72
C ILE A 335 34.58 -28.35 -9.10
N TYR A 336 34.31 -27.39 -9.95
CA TYR A 336 33.76 -27.57 -11.28
C TYR A 336 34.59 -26.81 -12.32
N LYS A 337 34.61 -27.38 -13.52
CA LYS A 337 34.97 -26.70 -14.74
C LYS A 337 33.69 -26.21 -15.42
N ILE A 338 33.66 -24.96 -15.90
CA ILE A 338 32.55 -24.41 -16.67
C ILE A 338 32.97 -24.27 -18.12
N SER A 339 32.47 -25.16 -18.98
CA SER A 339 32.80 -25.20 -20.40
C SER A 339 31.63 -24.70 -21.28
N MET A 340 31.96 -24.21 -22.44
CA MET A 340 31.01 -23.85 -23.46
C MET A 340 30.45 -25.12 -24.10
N ALA A 341 29.12 -25.31 -24.10
CA ALA A 341 28.50 -26.54 -24.62
C ALA A 341 28.79 -26.81 -26.11
N SER A 342 28.92 -25.76 -26.91
CA SER A 342 29.29 -25.86 -28.33
C SER A 342 30.80 -26.13 -28.58
N HIS A 343 31.66 -25.92 -27.58
CA HIS A 343 33.10 -26.07 -27.66
C HIS A 343 33.67 -26.50 -26.31
N GLU A 344 33.55 -27.77 -25.98
CA GLU A 344 33.95 -28.34 -24.69
C GLU A 344 35.44 -28.18 -24.34
N SER A 345 36.28 -27.94 -25.37
CA SER A 345 37.69 -27.60 -25.20
C SER A 345 37.92 -26.18 -24.67
N LYS A 346 36.88 -25.35 -24.59
CA LYS A 346 36.93 -24.02 -24.06
C LYS A 346 36.23 -23.96 -22.71
N SER A 347 36.86 -23.31 -21.73
CA SER A 347 36.31 -23.11 -20.39
C SER A 347 36.48 -21.66 -19.97
N ILE A 348 35.63 -21.21 -19.02
CA ILE A 348 35.94 -19.94 -18.36
C ILE A 348 37.22 -20.01 -17.58
N SER A 349 37.95 -18.92 -17.52
CA SER A 349 39.30 -18.84 -16.92
C SER A 349 39.50 -17.43 -16.33
N ILE A 350 40.21 -17.36 -15.20
CA ILE A 350 40.72 -16.09 -14.70
C ILE A 350 41.89 -15.67 -15.59
N ALA A 351 41.81 -14.46 -16.17
CA ALA A 351 42.82 -13.97 -17.10
C ALA A 351 44.22 -14.02 -16.51
N SER A 352 45.13 -14.67 -17.27
CA SER A 352 46.56 -14.83 -16.91
C SER A 352 46.81 -15.50 -15.56
N GLY A 353 45.87 -16.27 -15.02
CA GLY A 353 45.95 -16.86 -13.69
C GLY A 353 46.12 -15.85 -12.55
N SER A 354 45.70 -14.63 -12.76
CA SER A 354 45.84 -13.54 -11.80
C SER A 354 45.16 -13.89 -10.46
N THR A 355 45.76 -13.45 -9.35
CA THR A 355 45.15 -13.52 -8.01
C THR A 355 44.67 -12.18 -7.50
N GLU A 356 44.68 -11.13 -8.32
CA GLU A 356 44.31 -9.76 -7.95
C GLU A 356 42.79 -9.53 -8.08
N ASN A 357 42.27 -8.56 -7.34
CA ASN A 357 40.91 -8.06 -7.54
C ASN A 357 40.78 -7.39 -8.91
N GLY A 358 39.59 -7.53 -9.53
CA GLY A 358 39.35 -6.96 -10.86
C GLY A 358 39.92 -7.78 -12.01
N ALA A 359 40.51 -8.95 -11.73
CA ALA A 359 40.99 -9.79 -12.82
C ALA A 359 39.83 -10.35 -13.64
N ASN A 360 39.90 -10.15 -14.94
CA ASN A 360 38.86 -10.49 -15.90
C ASN A 360 38.58 -12.00 -15.97
N VAL A 361 37.34 -12.37 -16.16
CA VAL A 361 36.90 -13.73 -16.45
C VAL A 361 36.60 -13.82 -17.96
N HIS A 362 37.25 -14.78 -18.64
CA HIS A 362 37.13 -14.93 -20.07
C HIS A 362 37.03 -16.39 -20.50
N LEU A 363 36.77 -16.65 -21.76
CA LEU A 363 36.82 -17.96 -22.34
C LEU A 363 38.22 -18.26 -22.85
N TRP A 364 38.82 -19.43 -22.46
CA TRP A 364 40.17 -19.86 -22.88
C TRP A 364 40.21 -21.35 -23.19
N ASP A 365 41.27 -21.80 -23.85
CA ASP A 365 41.51 -23.23 -24.02
C ASP A 365 41.67 -23.90 -22.66
N PHE A 366 40.95 -25.02 -22.48
CA PHE A 366 41.07 -25.77 -21.24
C PHE A 366 42.43 -26.49 -21.19
N ASN A 367 43.23 -26.15 -20.21
CA ASN A 367 44.55 -26.69 -19.99
C ASN A 367 44.76 -27.29 -18.58
N ASN A 368 43.65 -27.47 -17.85
CA ASN A 368 43.61 -28.07 -16.52
C ASN A 368 44.43 -27.30 -15.46
N CYS A 369 44.39 -25.96 -15.54
CA CYS A 369 45.03 -25.08 -14.57
C CYS A 369 44.03 -24.61 -13.50
N PRO A 370 44.50 -24.26 -12.27
CA PRO A 370 43.64 -23.83 -11.17
C PRO A 370 42.77 -22.59 -11.47
N GLU A 371 43.21 -21.70 -12.34
CA GLU A 371 42.43 -20.53 -12.79
C GLU A 371 41.23 -20.89 -13.67
N GLN A 372 41.04 -22.17 -14.01
CA GLN A 372 39.89 -22.71 -14.76
C GLN A 372 39.02 -23.62 -13.91
N GLU A 373 39.32 -23.73 -12.62
CA GLU A 373 38.57 -24.50 -11.65
C GLU A 373 37.87 -23.57 -10.68
N PHE A 374 36.58 -23.84 -10.43
CA PHE A 374 35.75 -23.01 -9.59
C PHE A 374 35.03 -23.84 -8.54
N ASN A 375 35.20 -23.48 -7.27
CA ASN A 375 34.47 -24.09 -6.18
C ASN A 375 33.10 -23.46 -6.02
N PHE A 376 32.05 -24.23 -6.20
CA PHE A 376 30.68 -23.85 -5.99
C PHE A 376 30.30 -24.14 -4.55
N VAL A 377 29.85 -23.12 -3.82
CA VAL A 377 29.41 -23.23 -2.44
C VAL A 377 28.01 -22.69 -2.31
N TYR A 378 27.06 -23.55 -1.94
CA TYR A 378 25.67 -23.16 -1.74
C TYR A 378 25.51 -22.40 -0.42
N ASP A 379 24.90 -21.19 -0.46
CA ASP A 379 24.77 -20.31 0.71
C ASP A 379 23.57 -20.66 1.64
N GLY A 380 22.79 -21.69 1.30
CA GLY A 380 21.60 -22.11 2.05
C GLY A 380 20.34 -21.26 1.74
N ASN A 381 20.48 -20.16 0.97
CA ASN A 381 19.41 -19.21 0.64
C ASN A 381 19.03 -19.22 -0.85
N GLY A 382 19.51 -20.19 -1.61
CA GLY A 382 19.20 -20.34 -3.02
C GLY A 382 20.27 -19.83 -3.97
N TYR A 383 21.38 -19.35 -3.45
CA TYR A 383 22.48 -18.83 -4.24
C TYR A 383 23.75 -19.66 -4.05
N TYR A 384 24.63 -19.55 -5.02
CA TYR A 384 25.98 -20.11 -4.97
C TYR A 384 26.99 -18.97 -4.96
N GLU A 385 28.01 -19.11 -4.15
CA GLU A 385 29.28 -18.43 -4.36
C GLU A 385 30.08 -19.28 -5.33
N ILE A 386 30.64 -18.67 -6.37
CA ILE A 386 31.53 -19.33 -7.34
C ILE A 386 32.93 -18.80 -7.08
N ILE A 387 33.79 -19.62 -6.55
CA ILE A 387 35.08 -19.23 -6.00
C ILE A 387 36.20 -19.79 -6.90
N ALA A 388 37.02 -18.91 -7.46
CA ALA A 388 38.18 -19.32 -8.24
C ALA A 388 39.23 -20.05 -7.35
N THR A 389 39.64 -21.26 -7.72
CA THR A 389 40.51 -22.08 -6.86
C THR A 389 41.94 -21.53 -6.76
N ASN A 390 42.41 -20.83 -7.81
CA ASN A 390 43.75 -20.22 -7.82
C ASN A 390 43.90 -19.02 -6.86
N SER A 391 42.79 -18.32 -6.53
CA SER A 391 42.87 -17.08 -5.77
C SER A 391 42.02 -17.07 -4.49
N GLY A 392 41.03 -17.97 -4.38
CA GLY A 392 40.03 -17.94 -3.33
C GLY A 392 39.01 -16.80 -3.44
N LYS A 393 39.02 -16.05 -4.56
CA LYS A 393 38.11 -14.93 -4.82
C LYS A 393 36.85 -15.40 -5.52
N ARG A 394 35.76 -14.59 -5.35
CA ARG A 394 34.43 -14.86 -5.91
C ARG A 394 34.33 -14.27 -7.31
N LEU A 395 33.62 -14.96 -8.21
CA LEU A 395 33.15 -14.33 -9.42
C LEU A 395 32.18 -13.20 -9.05
N ASP A 396 32.45 -12.01 -9.56
CA ASP A 396 31.74 -10.76 -9.26
C ASP A 396 31.28 -10.07 -10.54
N VAL A 397 30.08 -9.52 -10.52
CA VAL A 397 29.54 -8.73 -11.64
C VAL A 397 29.90 -7.27 -11.43
N CYS A 398 30.71 -6.71 -12.33
CA CYS A 398 31.20 -5.34 -12.27
C CYS A 398 30.10 -4.35 -12.72
N GLY A 399 28.97 -4.27 -12.03
CA GLY A 399 27.87 -3.35 -12.32
C GLY A 399 26.55 -4.03 -12.65
N TRP A 400 25.59 -3.23 -13.15
CA TRP A 400 24.23 -3.69 -13.43
C TRP A 400 23.87 -3.38 -14.88
N GLY A 401 23.30 -4.36 -15.58
CA GLY A 401 22.83 -4.21 -16.96
C GLY A 401 23.47 -5.18 -17.95
N ASN A 402 23.09 -5.06 -19.22
CA ASN A 402 23.59 -5.93 -20.28
C ASN A 402 25.03 -5.59 -20.69
N GLY A 403 25.86 -6.61 -20.83
CA GLY A 403 27.25 -6.44 -21.29
C GLY A 403 28.25 -6.00 -20.21
N VAL A 404 27.83 -5.99 -18.94
CA VAL A 404 28.76 -5.77 -17.82
C VAL A 404 29.75 -6.91 -17.71
N ASN A 405 30.97 -6.58 -17.28
CA ASN A 405 32.03 -7.57 -17.14
C ASN A 405 31.83 -8.46 -15.91
N ILE A 406 32.35 -9.68 -15.98
CA ILE A 406 32.54 -10.57 -14.85
C ILE A 406 34.02 -10.60 -14.52
N GLU A 407 34.32 -10.39 -13.26
CA GLU A 407 35.69 -10.39 -12.74
C GLU A 407 35.76 -11.21 -11.46
N GLN A 408 36.95 -11.41 -10.92
CA GLN A 408 37.09 -11.96 -9.57
C GLN A 408 37.31 -10.85 -8.55
N TRP A 409 36.69 -10.98 -7.37
CA TRP A 409 36.86 -10.05 -6.26
C TRP A 409 36.91 -10.73 -4.90
N THR A 410 37.51 -10.06 -3.93
CA THR A 410 37.49 -10.50 -2.53
C THR A 410 36.06 -10.62 -2.03
N GLU A 411 35.78 -11.60 -1.17
CA GLU A 411 34.47 -11.82 -0.57
C GLU A 411 33.85 -10.50 0.01
N ASN A 412 32.62 -10.22 -0.39
CA ASN A 412 31.81 -9.15 0.18
C ASN A 412 30.41 -9.70 0.53
N LYS A 413 30.18 -9.99 1.80
CA LYS A 413 28.91 -10.57 2.29
C LYS A 413 27.68 -9.65 2.14
N ASN A 414 27.93 -8.36 1.89
CA ASN A 414 26.88 -7.34 1.79
C ASN A 414 26.48 -7.00 0.35
N THR A 415 26.94 -7.78 -0.64
CA THR A 415 26.60 -7.59 -2.05
C THR A 415 25.91 -8.81 -2.64
N ASP A 416 25.03 -8.56 -3.60
CA ASP A 416 24.42 -9.61 -4.42
C ASP A 416 25.21 -9.86 -5.73
N SER A 417 26.20 -9.01 -6.06
CA SER A 417 27.04 -9.15 -7.27
C SER A 417 27.90 -10.43 -7.29
N GLN A 418 28.11 -11.05 -6.12
CA GLN A 418 28.85 -12.30 -5.95
C GLN A 418 27.94 -13.52 -5.75
N LYS A 419 26.61 -13.37 -5.87
CA LYS A 419 25.65 -14.44 -5.67
C LYS A 419 25.05 -14.89 -7.00
N TRP A 420 25.12 -16.17 -7.25
CA TRP A 420 24.76 -16.79 -8.50
C TRP A 420 23.61 -17.78 -8.34
N ILE A 421 22.71 -17.82 -9.29
CA ILE A 421 21.66 -18.84 -9.34
C ILE A 421 22.03 -19.85 -10.43
N VAL A 422 22.03 -21.12 -10.10
CA VAL A 422 22.31 -22.21 -11.02
C VAL A 422 20.99 -22.96 -11.29
N TYR A 423 20.52 -22.93 -12.54
CA TYR A 423 19.34 -23.68 -12.96
C TYR A 423 19.73 -24.89 -13.79
N LYS A 424 19.03 -26.00 -13.59
CA LYS A 424 18.97 -27.05 -14.59
C LYS A 424 17.96 -26.62 -15.64
N ASN A 425 18.39 -26.44 -16.89
CA ASN A 425 17.44 -26.19 -17.98
C ASN A 425 16.47 -27.37 -18.06
N ALA A 426 15.18 -27.07 -18.09
CA ALA A 426 14.17 -28.08 -18.44
C ALA A 426 14.42 -28.50 -19.90
N GLU A 427 14.54 -29.81 -20.10
CA GLU A 427 14.57 -30.42 -21.43
C GLU A 427 13.25 -30.20 -22.17
#